data_ead9d5652f8f68ebd917697a6d9d552d
#
_entry.id   ead9d5652f8f68ebd917697a6d9d552d
#
_cell.length_a   1.000
_cell.length_b   1.000
_cell.length_c   1.000
_cell.angle_alpha   90.00
_cell.angle_beta   90.00
_cell.angle_gamma   90.00
#
_symmetry.space_group_name_H-M   'P 1'
#
loop_
_entity.id
_entity.type
_entity.pdbx_description
1 polymer ?
#
loop_
_entity_poly.entity_id
_entity_poly.type
_entity_poly.pdbx_seq_one_letter_code
_entity_poly.pdbx_strand_id
1 'polypeptide(L)'
;VHTFHTEGSGGGHAPDIMVFAGKENILPSSTNPTNPYTTNAIGELLDMVMVCHHLDPKIPEDVSFAESRVRKQTVAAEDVLHDMGALSIMTSDAMAMGRVGEVAMRCWQLADKMKAQRGPLEGDSEFNDNNRIKRYVAKYTINPAITNGIADYIGSVEVGKFADLVIWEPAQFGAKPKLVLKGGMLTYGVMGDAGSSLPTPQPRIMRKLYGAYGQAVHETNLTFVSQYAYD
;
A
#
# COMPACT_ATOMS: atom_id res chain seq x y z
N VAL A 1 8.12 -5.49 19.15
CA VAL A 1 7.66 -4.10 19.36
C VAL A 1 7.37 -3.47 18.02
N HIS A 2 6.29 -2.66 17.94
CA HIS A 2 5.97 -1.85 16.78
C HIS A 2 6.34 -0.39 17.06
N THR A 3 6.97 0.29 16.10
CA THR A 3 7.23 1.73 16.15
C THR A 3 6.54 2.40 14.96
N PHE A 4 5.72 3.40 15.25
CA PHE A 4 5.05 4.23 14.23
C PHE A 4 5.95 5.39 13.82
N HIS A 5 5.74 5.90 12.61
CA HIS A 5 6.47 7.05 12.07
C HIS A 5 7.99 6.96 12.23
N THR A 6 8.53 5.78 12.00
CA THR A 6 9.97 5.52 12.18
C THR A 6 10.83 6.34 11.22
N GLU A 7 10.24 6.82 10.13
CA GLU A 7 10.85 7.78 9.22
C GLU A 7 10.99 9.19 9.81
N GLY A 8 10.33 9.46 10.92
CA GLY A 8 10.45 10.70 11.67
C GLY A 8 9.40 11.78 11.37
N SER A 9 8.43 11.54 10.48
CA SER A 9 7.37 12.54 10.18
C SER A 9 6.46 12.82 11.37
N GLY A 10 6.34 11.89 12.31
CA GLY A 10 5.48 12.00 13.48
C GLY A 10 5.98 12.88 14.61
N GLY A 11 7.26 13.23 14.70
CA GLY A 11 7.80 13.80 15.94
C GLY A 11 8.87 14.88 15.83
N GLY A 12 9.37 15.23 14.65
CA GLY A 12 10.43 16.25 14.53
C GLY A 12 11.83 15.80 14.95
N HIS A 13 11.98 14.59 15.47
CA HIS A 13 13.24 13.97 15.87
C HIS A 13 13.65 12.85 14.92
N ALA A 14 13.56 13.12 13.63
CA ALA A 14 13.67 12.12 12.58
C ALA A 14 14.92 11.22 12.67
N PRO A 15 16.15 11.72 12.85
CA PRO A 15 17.32 10.84 12.91
C PRO A 15 17.29 9.88 14.08
N ASP A 16 16.71 10.30 15.20
CA ASP A 16 16.72 9.53 16.45
C ASP A 16 15.78 8.33 16.38
N ILE A 17 14.61 8.51 15.74
CA ILE A 17 13.62 7.44 15.60
C ILE A 17 14.06 6.43 14.53
N MET A 18 14.70 6.87 13.46
CA MET A 18 15.20 5.99 12.39
C MET A 18 16.22 4.97 12.90
N VAL A 19 16.83 5.17 14.04
CA VAL A 19 17.72 4.17 14.67
C VAL A 19 17.03 2.82 14.93
N PHE A 20 15.72 2.81 15.00
CA PHE A 20 14.93 1.57 15.16
C PHE A 20 14.77 0.77 13.86
N ALA A 21 15.02 1.38 12.71
CA ALA A 21 15.00 0.66 11.45
C ALA A 21 16.10 -0.41 11.41
N GLY A 22 15.71 -1.66 11.17
CA GLY A 22 16.65 -2.80 11.16
C GLY A 22 17.08 -3.32 12.52
N LYS A 23 16.49 -2.86 13.62
CA LYS A 23 16.75 -3.44 14.95
C LYS A 23 15.97 -4.74 15.14
N GLU A 24 16.61 -5.70 15.82
CA GLU A 24 15.97 -6.96 16.19
C GLU A 24 14.74 -6.72 17.07
N ASN A 25 13.72 -7.55 16.88
CA ASN A 25 12.46 -7.50 17.64
C ASN A 25 11.67 -6.19 17.52
N ILE A 26 12.02 -5.35 16.54
CA ILE A 26 11.26 -4.14 16.19
C ILE A 26 10.72 -4.28 14.77
N LEU A 27 9.42 -4.02 14.60
CA LEU A 27 8.77 -3.90 13.32
C LEU A 27 8.42 -2.42 13.10
N PRO A 28 9.31 -1.68 12.44
CA PRO A 28 9.10 -0.26 12.22
C PRO A 28 8.17 -0.02 11.05
N SER A 29 7.34 1.02 11.15
CA SER A 29 6.47 1.45 10.08
C SER A 29 6.78 2.86 9.61
N SER A 30 6.51 3.11 8.34
CA SER A 30 6.37 4.44 7.79
C SER A 30 4.98 4.61 7.17
N THR A 31 4.61 5.84 6.84
CA THR A 31 3.31 6.17 6.31
C THR A 31 3.33 6.32 4.80
N ASN A 32 2.24 5.94 4.14
CA ASN A 32 2.18 5.98 2.68
C ASN A 32 2.24 7.40 2.07
N PRO A 33 1.85 8.50 2.73
CA PRO A 33 2.03 9.83 2.17
C PRO A 33 3.47 10.20 1.87
N THR A 34 4.44 9.63 2.58
CA THR A 34 5.88 9.88 2.37
C THR A 34 6.47 9.01 1.26
N ASN A 35 5.73 8.02 0.75
CA ASN A 35 6.23 7.00 -0.17
C ASN A 35 5.42 6.93 -1.48
N PRO A 36 6.06 6.66 -2.62
CA PRO A 36 7.51 6.80 -2.86
C PRO A 36 7.93 8.27 -2.93
N TYR A 37 9.17 8.58 -2.59
CA TYR A 37 9.73 9.92 -2.76
C TYR A 37 9.76 10.32 -4.23
N THR A 38 9.18 11.48 -4.53
CA THR A 38 9.14 12.09 -5.86
C THR A 38 9.58 13.56 -5.79
N THR A 39 9.77 14.20 -6.95
CA THR A 39 10.14 15.62 -7.01
C THR A 39 9.15 16.54 -6.30
N ASN A 40 7.89 16.18 -6.25
CA ASN A 40 6.83 16.98 -5.64
C ASN A 40 6.52 16.59 -4.18
N ALA A 41 7.10 15.49 -3.70
CA ALA A 41 6.73 14.90 -2.41
C ALA A 41 6.91 15.87 -1.23
N ILE A 42 7.98 16.65 -1.21
CA ILE A 42 8.24 17.58 -0.10
C ILE A 42 7.21 18.70 -0.04
N GLY A 43 6.89 19.34 -1.17
CA GLY A 43 5.86 20.37 -1.21
C GLY A 43 4.50 19.84 -0.79
N GLU A 44 4.10 18.70 -1.35
CA GLU A 44 2.84 18.04 -1.00
C GLU A 44 2.76 17.67 0.50
N LEU A 45 3.85 17.15 1.05
CA LEU A 45 3.90 16.78 2.48
C LEU A 45 3.89 18.01 3.40
N LEU A 46 4.58 19.08 3.03
CA LEU A 46 4.54 20.35 3.79
C LEU A 46 3.12 20.91 3.81
N ASP A 47 2.44 20.97 2.66
CA ASP A 47 1.06 21.40 2.58
C ASP A 47 0.13 20.53 3.45
N MET A 48 0.33 19.22 3.42
CA MET A 48 -0.43 18.30 4.27
C MET A 48 -0.19 18.55 5.76
N VAL A 49 1.06 18.75 6.18
CA VAL A 49 1.40 19.09 7.58
C VAL A 49 0.74 20.42 7.98
N MET A 50 0.84 21.45 7.14
CA MET A 50 0.23 22.74 7.39
C MET A 50 -1.29 22.61 7.63
N VAL A 51 -1.98 21.88 6.76
CA VAL A 51 -3.43 21.68 6.86
C VAL A 51 -3.80 20.84 8.09
N CYS A 52 -3.14 19.70 8.31
CA CYS A 52 -3.50 18.77 9.39
C CYS A 52 -3.21 19.32 10.79
N HIS A 53 -2.21 20.20 10.91
CA HIS A 53 -1.86 20.83 12.18
C HIS A 53 -2.44 22.23 12.37
N HIS A 54 -3.33 22.67 11.45
CA HIS A 54 -3.95 24.00 11.48
C HIS A 54 -2.94 25.15 11.53
N LEU A 55 -1.83 24.99 10.78
CA LEU A 55 -0.77 25.97 10.70
C LEU A 55 -1.07 27.03 9.65
N ASP A 56 -0.54 28.26 9.86
CA ASP A 56 -0.69 29.34 8.90
C ASP A 56 0.63 29.57 8.12
N PRO A 57 0.62 29.44 6.79
CA PRO A 57 1.82 29.65 5.96
C PRO A 57 2.35 31.09 6.01
N LYS A 58 1.62 32.02 6.60
CA LYS A 58 2.06 33.40 6.81
C LYS A 58 2.83 33.61 8.12
N ILE A 59 2.81 32.61 8.99
CA ILE A 59 3.51 32.64 10.28
C ILE A 59 4.83 31.86 10.15
N PRO A 60 6.00 32.52 10.25
CA PRO A 60 7.30 31.87 10.07
C PRO A 60 7.55 30.69 11.02
N GLU A 61 7.05 30.77 12.24
CA GLU A 61 7.18 29.73 13.26
C GLU A 61 6.43 28.47 12.85
N ASP A 62 5.23 28.62 12.28
CA ASP A 62 4.42 27.51 11.77
C ASP A 62 5.09 26.82 10.59
N VAL A 63 5.64 27.62 9.67
CA VAL A 63 6.41 27.10 8.54
C VAL A 63 7.65 26.34 9.03
N SER A 64 8.41 26.91 9.96
CA SER A 64 9.57 26.26 10.56
C SER A 64 9.22 24.95 11.27
N PHE A 65 8.07 24.90 11.93
CA PHE A 65 7.57 23.67 12.53
C PHE A 65 7.30 22.60 11.47
N ALA A 66 6.57 22.93 10.41
CA ALA A 66 6.27 22.00 9.33
C ALA A 66 7.55 21.46 8.67
N GLU A 67 8.51 22.34 8.35
CA GLU A 67 9.80 21.97 7.76
C GLU A 67 10.66 21.11 8.70
N SER A 68 10.50 21.26 10.01
CA SER A 68 11.22 20.40 10.98
C SER A 68 10.74 18.96 10.95
N ARG A 69 9.48 18.74 10.55
CA ARG A 69 8.86 17.39 10.50
C ARG A 69 9.06 16.68 9.18
N VAL A 70 9.21 17.41 8.10
CA VAL A 70 9.36 16.86 6.74
C VAL A 70 10.72 17.21 6.20
N ARG A 71 11.61 16.23 6.11
CA ARG A 71 12.98 16.41 5.63
C ARG A 71 13.23 15.60 4.38
N LYS A 72 13.70 16.27 3.34
CA LYS A 72 14.00 15.65 2.05
C LYS A 72 14.88 14.41 2.17
N GLN A 73 15.91 14.49 3.00
CA GLN A 73 16.88 13.41 3.17
C GLN A 73 16.27 12.16 3.80
N THR A 74 15.42 12.32 4.83
CA THR A 74 14.77 11.21 5.50
C THR A 74 13.71 10.59 4.60
N VAL A 75 12.89 11.39 3.94
CA VAL A 75 11.86 10.91 3.01
C VAL A 75 12.48 10.15 1.82
N ALA A 76 13.60 10.64 1.29
CA ALA A 76 14.32 9.94 0.22
C ALA A 76 14.94 8.61 0.72
N ALA A 77 15.43 8.58 1.97
CA ALA A 77 16.02 7.39 2.56
C ALA A 77 14.99 6.29 2.85
N GLU A 78 13.73 6.64 3.14
CA GLU A 78 12.67 5.67 3.39
C GLU A 78 12.53 4.65 2.27
N ASP A 79 12.56 5.09 1.02
CA ASP A 79 12.41 4.22 -0.15
C ASP A 79 13.45 3.09 -0.12
N VAL A 80 14.70 3.45 0.16
CA VAL A 80 15.81 2.49 0.27
C VAL A 80 15.65 1.58 1.48
N LEU A 81 15.26 2.12 2.62
CA LEU A 81 15.04 1.34 3.85
C LEU A 81 13.88 0.34 3.69
N HIS A 82 12.84 0.72 2.97
CA HIS A 82 11.77 -0.21 2.62
C HIS A 82 12.26 -1.34 1.71
N ASP A 83 13.06 -1.01 0.70
CA ASP A 83 13.58 -2.01 -0.24
C ASP A 83 14.59 -2.95 0.41
N MET A 84 15.38 -2.46 1.38
CA MET A 84 16.27 -3.28 2.19
C MET A 84 15.53 -4.16 3.21
N GLY A 85 14.25 -3.89 3.49
CA GLY A 85 13.47 -4.57 4.52
C GLY A 85 13.66 -4.00 5.93
N ALA A 86 14.40 -2.91 6.09
CA ALA A 86 14.61 -2.26 7.38
C ALA A 86 13.35 -1.56 7.90
N LEU A 87 12.51 -1.05 7.02
CA LEU A 87 11.14 -0.63 7.33
C LEU A 87 10.17 -1.76 6.97
N SER A 88 9.57 -2.35 7.99
CA SER A 88 8.82 -3.60 7.87
C SER A 88 7.37 -3.42 7.45
N ILE A 89 6.77 -2.26 7.74
CA ILE A 89 5.34 -2.00 7.57
C ILE A 89 5.12 -0.68 6.83
N MET A 90 4.15 -0.69 5.91
CA MET A 90 3.58 0.50 5.32
C MET A 90 2.22 0.76 5.95
N THR A 91 2.05 1.89 6.63
CA THR A 91 0.80 2.31 7.24
C THR A 91 0.11 3.41 6.45
N SER A 92 -1.15 3.68 6.77
CA SER A 92 -1.93 4.71 6.07
C SER A 92 -1.92 6.07 6.77
N ASP A 93 -1.70 6.11 8.08
CA ASP A 93 -1.93 7.30 8.91
C ASP A 93 -3.38 7.83 8.77
N ALA A 94 -4.37 6.93 8.80
CA ALA A 94 -5.71 7.14 8.23
C ALA A 94 -6.51 8.29 8.84
N MET A 95 -6.29 8.65 10.09
CA MET A 95 -7.09 9.65 10.80
C MET A 95 -6.44 11.05 10.82
N ALA A 96 -5.23 11.17 10.33
CA ALA A 96 -4.50 12.43 10.25
C ALA A 96 -4.17 12.79 8.81
N MET A 97 -2.94 12.58 8.35
CA MET A 97 -2.53 12.86 6.97
C MET A 97 -2.73 11.64 6.04
N GLY A 98 -3.63 10.74 6.42
CA GLY A 98 -3.70 9.39 5.88
C GLY A 98 -4.35 9.23 4.52
N ARG A 99 -3.87 8.20 3.82
CA ARG A 99 -4.38 7.77 2.52
C ARG A 99 -4.68 6.27 2.56
N VAL A 100 -5.69 5.88 3.36
CA VAL A 100 -5.99 4.47 3.65
C VAL A 100 -6.19 3.63 2.40
N GLY A 101 -6.87 4.15 1.38
CA GLY A 101 -7.11 3.45 0.12
C GLY A 101 -5.87 3.29 -0.78
N GLU A 102 -4.75 3.93 -0.45
CA GLU A 102 -3.56 3.94 -1.29
C GLU A 102 -2.41 3.07 -0.76
N VAL A 103 -2.57 2.41 0.39
CA VAL A 103 -1.47 1.65 1.02
C VAL A 103 -0.87 0.61 0.07
N ALA A 104 -1.70 -0.25 -0.49
CA ALA A 104 -1.25 -1.29 -1.40
C ALA A 104 -0.64 -0.71 -2.68
N MET A 105 -1.32 0.27 -3.29
CA MET A 105 -0.85 0.91 -4.52
C MET A 105 0.50 1.60 -4.31
N ARG A 106 0.68 2.33 -3.21
CA ARG A 106 1.94 3.01 -2.89
C ARG A 106 3.07 2.03 -2.63
N CYS A 107 2.78 0.89 -2.00
CA CYS A 107 3.76 -0.20 -1.88
C CYS A 107 4.26 -0.66 -3.25
N TRP A 108 3.38 -0.85 -4.22
CA TRP A 108 3.75 -1.29 -5.56
C TRP A 108 4.50 -0.23 -6.35
N GLN A 109 4.09 1.03 -6.25
CA GLN A 109 4.82 2.15 -6.85
C GLN A 109 6.25 2.26 -6.29
N LEU A 110 6.39 2.04 -4.98
CA LEU A 110 7.70 2.04 -4.34
C LEU A 110 8.54 0.83 -4.77
N ALA A 111 7.95 -0.36 -4.87
CA ALA A 111 8.64 -1.56 -5.34
C ALA A 111 9.16 -1.40 -6.77
N ASP A 112 8.36 -0.85 -7.67
CA ASP A 112 8.72 -0.56 -9.06
C ASP A 112 9.86 0.45 -9.13
N LYS A 113 9.72 1.57 -8.44
CA LYS A 113 10.79 2.60 -8.35
C LYS A 113 12.09 2.00 -7.85
N MET A 114 12.05 1.17 -6.81
CA MET A 114 13.25 0.57 -6.25
C MET A 114 13.87 -0.46 -7.19
N LYS A 115 13.08 -1.22 -7.93
CA LYS A 115 13.61 -2.09 -8.99
C LYS A 115 14.34 -1.29 -10.05
N ALA A 116 13.72 -0.20 -10.52
CA ALA A 116 14.32 0.66 -11.54
C ALA A 116 15.64 1.30 -11.08
N GLN A 117 15.73 1.68 -9.81
CA GLN A 117 16.90 2.39 -9.26
C GLN A 117 18.01 1.48 -8.73
N ARG A 118 17.65 0.28 -8.21
CA ARG A 118 18.57 -0.59 -7.49
C ARG A 118 18.76 -1.97 -8.15
N GLY A 119 18.00 -2.25 -9.20
CA GLY A 119 18.01 -3.56 -9.84
C GLY A 119 17.29 -4.65 -9.04
N PRO A 120 17.44 -5.92 -9.42
CA PRO A 120 16.81 -7.05 -8.74
C PRO A 120 17.36 -7.22 -7.31
N LEU A 121 16.52 -7.76 -6.42
CA LEU A 121 16.99 -8.21 -5.11
C LEU A 121 17.80 -9.50 -5.23
N GLU A 122 18.53 -9.84 -4.17
CA GLU A 122 19.21 -11.13 -4.08
C GLU A 122 18.20 -12.28 -4.29
N GLY A 123 18.51 -13.17 -5.23
CA GLY A 123 17.62 -14.25 -5.65
C GLY A 123 16.52 -13.88 -6.63
N ASP A 124 16.37 -12.60 -6.94
CA ASP A 124 15.54 -12.11 -8.05
C ASP A 124 16.39 -11.92 -9.33
N SER A 125 15.73 -11.65 -10.46
CA SER A 125 16.40 -11.40 -11.73
C SER A 125 15.70 -10.28 -12.50
N GLU A 126 16.17 -10.00 -13.70
CA GLU A 126 15.48 -9.07 -14.60
C GLU A 126 14.03 -9.50 -14.90
N PHE A 127 13.77 -10.81 -14.93
CA PHE A 127 12.47 -11.41 -15.28
C PHE A 127 11.72 -12.00 -14.09
N ASN A 128 12.22 -11.86 -12.88
CA ASN A 128 11.65 -12.47 -11.68
C ASN A 128 11.84 -11.55 -10.48
N ASP A 129 10.73 -11.14 -9.86
CA ASP A 129 10.67 -10.25 -8.70
C ASP A 129 10.06 -10.93 -7.47
N ASN A 130 10.10 -12.25 -7.38
CA ASN A 130 9.40 -13.00 -6.33
C ASN A 130 9.80 -12.58 -4.91
N ASN A 131 11.08 -12.30 -4.66
CA ASN A 131 11.54 -11.88 -3.34
C ASN A 131 11.09 -10.44 -3.03
N ARG A 132 11.17 -9.53 -4.01
CA ARG A 132 10.65 -8.17 -3.85
C ARG A 132 9.14 -8.19 -3.62
N ILE A 133 8.38 -8.96 -4.40
CA ILE A 133 6.93 -9.08 -4.23
C ILE A 133 6.59 -9.57 -2.82
N LYS A 134 7.20 -10.64 -2.34
CA LYS A 134 7.00 -11.16 -0.97
C LYS A 134 7.30 -10.10 0.08
N ARG A 135 8.42 -9.38 -0.05
CA ARG A 135 8.81 -8.31 0.87
C ARG A 135 7.77 -7.19 0.95
N TYR A 136 7.27 -6.75 -0.19
CA TYR A 136 6.33 -5.63 -0.23
C TYR A 136 4.90 -6.03 0.13
N VAL A 137 4.44 -7.22 -0.22
CA VAL A 137 3.15 -7.76 0.25
C VAL A 137 3.14 -7.91 1.77
N ALA A 138 4.22 -8.39 2.36
CA ALA A 138 4.33 -8.56 3.82
C ALA A 138 4.12 -7.25 4.59
N LYS A 139 4.44 -6.09 3.99
CA LYS A 139 4.34 -4.77 4.64
C LYS A 139 2.93 -4.36 5.01
N TYR A 140 1.92 -4.88 4.33
CA TYR A 140 0.51 -4.57 4.61
C TYR A 140 -0.34 -5.81 4.86
N THR A 141 0.28 -6.97 5.03
CA THR A 141 -0.38 -8.24 5.34
C THR A 141 0.15 -8.87 6.62
N ILE A 142 1.17 -9.74 6.53
CA ILE A 142 1.63 -10.52 7.67
C ILE A 142 2.34 -9.67 8.74
N ASN A 143 3.16 -8.69 8.35
CA ASN A 143 3.90 -7.89 9.32
C ASN A 143 2.98 -7.07 10.25
N PRO A 144 1.97 -6.34 9.77
CA PRO A 144 0.98 -5.72 10.65
C PRO A 144 0.14 -6.75 11.42
N ALA A 145 -0.14 -7.94 10.88
CA ALA A 145 -0.83 -8.97 11.62
C ALA A 145 -0.02 -9.47 12.83
N ILE A 146 1.30 -9.64 12.68
CA ILE A 146 2.22 -10.00 13.77
C ILE A 146 2.24 -8.92 14.85
N THR A 147 2.38 -7.65 14.46
CA THR A 147 2.44 -6.55 15.44
C THR A 147 1.17 -6.36 16.24
N ASN A 148 0.03 -6.72 15.65
CA ASN A 148 -1.28 -6.64 16.31
C ASN A 148 -1.69 -7.94 17.02
N GLY A 149 -0.85 -8.98 17.01
CA GLY A 149 -1.11 -10.26 17.68
C GLY A 149 -2.24 -11.08 17.05
N ILE A 150 -2.52 -10.89 15.77
CA ILE A 150 -3.60 -11.56 15.03
C ILE A 150 -3.09 -12.42 13.86
N ALA A 151 -1.80 -12.66 13.82
CA ALA A 151 -1.17 -13.43 12.74
C ALA A 151 -1.62 -14.89 12.66
N ASP A 152 -2.15 -15.45 13.74
CA ASP A 152 -2.72 -16.80 13.76
C ASP A 152 -4.03 -16.89 12.96
N TYR A 153 -4.68 -15.77 12.71
CA TYR A 153 -5.99 -15.70 12.05
C TYR A 153 -5.95 -15.10 10.64
N ILE A 154 -5.02 -14.17 10.39
CA ILE A 154 -4.95 -13.41 9.13
C ILE A 154 -3.50 -13.11 8.72
N GLY A 155 -3.33 -12.51 7.56
CA GLY A 155 -2.04 -11.94 7.10
C GLY A 155 -1.25 -12.88 6.18
N SER A 156 -1.59 -14.15 6.10
CA SER A 156 -0.98 -15.12 5.20
C SER A 156 -2.01 -16.13 4.68
N VAL A 157 -1.69 -16.78 3.58
CA VAL A 157 -2.52 -17.82 2.97
C VAL A 157 -2.10 -19.17 3.55
N GLU A 158 -2.76 -19.58 4.61
CA GLU A 158 -2.48 -20.82 5.34
C GLU A 158 -3.79 -21.49 5.75
N VAL A 159 -3.77 -22.83 5.82
CA VAL A 159 -4.92 -23.60 6.30
C VAL A 159 -5.22 -23.25 7.75
N GLY A 160 -6.48 -22.95 8.04
CA GLY A 160 -6.94 -22.55 9.38
C GLY A 160 -7.07 -21.04 9.59
N LYS A 161 -6.54 -20.21 8.69
CA LYS A 161 -6.75 -18.77 8.71
C LYS A 161 -7.99 -18.34 7.93
N PHE A 162 -8.47 -17.14 8.21
CA PHE A 162 -9.58 -16.57 7.45
C PHE A 162 -9.22 -16.46 5.95
N ALA A 163 -10.18 -16.84 5.12
CA ALA A 163 -10.07 -16.73 3.67
C ALA A 163 -10.28 -15.26 3.21
N ASP A 164 -9.41 -14.37 3.67
CA ASP A 164 -9.31 -12.99 3.24
C ASP A 164 -8.31 -12.95 2.09
N LEU A 165 -8.81 -13.06 0.87
CA LEU A 165 -7.98 -13.32 -0.31
C LEU A 165 -8.22 -12.26 -1.38
N VAL A 166 -7.14 -11.90 -2.07
CA VAL A 166 -7.20 -11.05 -3.27
C VAL A 166 -6.64 -11.86 -4.44
N ILE A 167 -7.44 -12.00 -5.49
CA ILE A 167 -7.06 -12.70 -6.70
C ILE A 167 -6.76 -11.67 -7.78
N TRP A 168 -5.58 -11.78 -8.38
CA TRP A 168 -5.08 -10.89 -9.41
C TRP A 168 -4.88 -11.62 -10.73
N GLU A 169 -5.19 -10.97 -11.83
CA GLU A 169 -4.59 -11.33 -13.11
C GLU A 169 -3.15 -10.80 -13.15
N PRO A 170 -2.17 -11.61 -13.59
CA PRO A 170 -0.76 -11.19 -13.57
C PRO A 170 -0.50 -9.86 -14.28
N ALA A 171 -1.14 -9.61 -15.41
CA ALA A 171 -1.00 -8.37 -16.18
C ALA A 171 -1.58 -7.13 -15.46
N GLN A 172 -2.39 -7.32 -14.41
CA GLN A 172 -3.03 -6.24 -13.65
C GLN A 172 -2.65 -6.27 -12.17
N PHE A 173 -1.60 -7.01 -11.84
CA PHE A 173 -1.13 -7.16 -10.47
C PHE A 173 -0.82 -5.81 -9.82
N GLY A 174 -1.33 -5.62 -8.61
CA GLY A 174 -1.16 -4.39 -7.85
C GLY A 174 -2.06 -3.22 -8.29
N ALA A 175 -2.65 -3.26 -9.49
CA ALA A 175 -3.47 -2.18 -10.01
C ALA A 175 -4.96 -2.42 -9.78
N LYS A 176 -5.47 -3.60 -10.16
CA LYS A 176 -6.89 -3.92 -10.08
C LYS A 176 -7.10 -5.40 -9.78
N PRO A 177 -7.68 -5.76 -8.64
CA PRO A 177 -7.99 -7.15 -8.34
C PRO A 177 -9.09 -7.69 -9.25
N LYS A 178 -9.02 -8.98 -9.56
CA LYS A 178 -10.08 -9.73 -10.22
C LYS A 178 -11.21 -10.04 -9.26
N LEU A 179 -10.87 -10.55 -8.09
CA LEU A 179 -11.79 -10.90 -7.02
C LEU A 179 -11.19 -10.52 -5.67
N VAL A 180 -12.05 -10.15 -4.73
CA VAL A 180 -11.71 -10.02 -3.31
C VAL A 180 -12.68 -10.86 -2.51
N LEU A 181 -12.14 -11.76 -1.69
CA LEU A 181 -12.90 -12.56 -0.74
C LEU A 181 -12.61 -12.07 0.68
N LYS A 182 -13.65 -12.00 1.49
CA LYS A 182 -13.56 -11.70 2.92
C LYS A 182 -14.23 -12.84 3.70
N GLY A 183 -13.44 -13.56 4.50
CA GLY A 183 -13.93 -14.73 5.21
C GLY A 183 -14.52 -15.81 4.27
N GLY A 184 -13.99 -15.93 3.05
CA GLY A 184 -14.48 -16.84 2.01
C GLY A 184 -15.68 -16.32 1.21
N MET A 185 -16.26 -15.17 1.60
CA MET A 185 -17.36 -14.56 0.84
C MET A 185 -16.83 -13.59 -0.21
N LEU A 186 -17.40 -13.61 -1.41
CA LEU A 186 -17.08 -12.65 -2.45
C LEU A 186 -17.58 -11.26 -2.07
N THR A 187 -16.66 -10.31 -1.90
CA THR A 187 -16.96 -8.91 -1.56
C THR A 187 -16.71 -7.95 -2.70
N TYR A 188 -15.89 -8.35 -3.66
CA TYR A 188 -15.64 -7.59 -4.87
C TYR A 188 -15.36 -8.54 -6.03
N GLY A 189 -16.00 -8.26 -7.16
CA GLY A 189 -15.70 -8.86 -8.46
C GLY A 189 -15.83 -7.79 -9.54
N VAL A 190 -15.27 -8.03 -10.71
CA VAL A 190 -15.26 -7.04 -11.78
C VAL A 190 -16.65 -6.64 -12.24
N MET A 191 -17.61 -7.57 -12.21
CA MET A 191 -19.02 -7.34 -12.55
C MET A 191 -19.97 -7.43 -11.35
N GLY A 192 -19.44 -7.70 -10.15
CA GLY A 192 -20.26 -8.05 -8.98
C GLY A 192 -20.77 -9.50 -9.06
N ASP A 193 -21.57 -9.89 -8.09
CA ASP A 193 -22.16 -11.22 -8.03
C ASP A 193 -23.67 -11.13 -8.17
N ALA A 194 -24.20 -11.67 -9.28
CA ALA A 194 -25.63 -11.68 -9.55
C ALA A 194 -26.34 -12.64 -8.58
N GLY A 195 -27.30 -12.14 -7.83
CA GLY A 195 -28.11 -12.92 -6.90
C GLY A 195 -27.53 -13.05 -5.49
N SER A 196 -26.40 -12.43 -5.18
CA SER A 196 -25.94 -12.25 -3.80
C SER A 196 -26.51 -10.98 -3.17
N SER A 197 -26.32 -10.82 -1.86
CA SER A 197 -26.63 -9.57 -1.15
C SER A 197 -25.60 -8.46 -1.41
N LEU A 198 -24.63 -8.70 -2.26
CA LEU A 198 -23.71 -7.67 -2.74
C LEU A 198 -24.42 -6.67 -3.65
N PRO A 199 -23.90 -5.45 -3.78
CA PRO A 199 -24.46 -4.47 -4.70
C PRO A 199 -24.61 -5.06 -6.10
N THR A 200 -25.76 -4.83 -6.73
CA THR A 200 -26.03 -5.26 -8.10
C THR A 200 -24.92 -4.85 -9.02
N PRO A 201 -24.47 -5.73 -9.94
CA PRO A 201 -23.46 -5.37 -10.92
C PRO A 201 -23.87 -4.10 -11.66
N GLN A 202 -23.02 -3.09 -11.61
CA GLN A 202 -23.26 -1.86 -12.36
C GLN A 202 -22.68 -2.03 -13.76
N PRO A 203 -23.41 -1.69 -14.83
CA PRO A 203 -22.85 -1.70 -16.16
C PRO A 203 -21.67 -0.72 -16.21
N ARG A 204 -20.53 -1.18 -16.71
CA ARG A 204 -19.40 -0.29 -16.94
C ARG A 204 -19.68 0.60 -18.12
N ILE A 205 -19.86 1.88 -17.88
CA ILE A 205 -19.93 2.88 -18.92
C ILE A 205 -18.49 3.32 -19.22
N MET A 206 -17.95 2.80 -20.32
CA MET A 206 -16.63 3.20 -20.80
C MET A 206 -16.78 4.46 -21.62
N ARG A 207 -16.20 5.56 -21.12
CA ARG A 207 -16.14 6.79 -21.89
C ARG A 207 -15.12 6.65 -23.02
N LYS A 208 -15.49 6.99 -24.25
CA LYS A 208 -14.59 6.92 -25.42
C LYS A 208 -13.31 7.75 -25.26
N LEU A 209 -13.34 8.80 -24.46
CA LEU A 209 -12.19 9.64 -24.11
C LEU A 209 -11.08 8.88 -23.38
N TYR A 210 -11.41 7.78 -22.72
CA TYR A 210 -10.47 6.94 -22.00
C TYR A 210 -10.30 5.60 -22.72
N GLY A 211 -10.27 5.62 -24.03
CA GLY A 211 -10.19 4.45 -24.92
C GLY A 211 -8.93 3.59 -24.76
N ALA A 212 -8.09 3.89 -23.79
CA ALA A 212 -6.95 3.05 -23.39
C ALA A 212 -7.36 1.67 -22.84
N TYR A 213 -8.64 1.42 -22.65
CA TYR A 213 -9.08 0.14 -22.09
C TYR A 213 -9.13 -1.01 -23.09
N GLY A 214 -9.26 -0.72 -24.39
CA GLY A 214 -9.26 -1.73 -25.44
C GLY A 214 -10.05 -2.99 -25.10
N GLN A 215 -9.48 -4.14 -25.38
CA GLN A 215 -10.08 -5.44 -25.06
C GLN A 215 -9.98 -5.83 -23.59
N ALA A 216 -9.15 -5.17 -22.78
CA ALA A 216 -8.99 -5.49 -21.37
C ALA A 216 -10.31 -5.46 -20.57
N VAL A 217 -11.30 -4.69 -21.02
CA VAL A 217 -12.64 -4.66 -20.44
C VAL A 217 -13.34 -6.01 -20.56
N HIS A 218 -13.23 -6.67 -21.69
CA HIS A 218 -13.84 -7.99 -21.91
C HIS A 218 -13.15 -9.06 -21.09
N GLU A 219 -11.83 -9.02 -21.03
CA GLU A 219 -11.05 -9.99 -20.27
C GLU A 219 -11.22 -9.85 -18.77
N THR A 220 -11.59 -8.67 -18.28
CA THR A 220 -11.81 -8.43 -16.84
C THR A 220 -13.25 -8.59 -16.41
N ASN A 221 -14.18 -8.82 -17.33
CA ASN A 221 -15.58 -9.08 -17.00
C ASN A 221 -15.76 -10.53 -16.56
N LEU A 222 -16.51 -10.72 -15.47
CA LEU A 222 -16.87 -12.03 -14.94
C LEU A 222 -18.39 -12.12 -14.88
N THR A 223 -18.92 -13.24 -15.31
CA THR A 223 -20.32 -13.57 -15.14
C THR A 223 -20.43 -14.69 -14.11
N PHE A 224 -21.14 -14.44 -13.03
CA PHE A 224 -21.40 -15.43 -11.98
C PHE A 224 -22.75 -16.08 -12.27
N VAL A 225 -22.74 -17.39 -12.40
CA VAL A 225 -23.95 -18.21 -12.58
C VAL A 225 -23.93 -19.32 -11.53
N SER A 226 -25.09 -19.74 -11.08
CA SER A 226 -25.19 -20.95 -10.27
C SER A 226 -24.86 -22.18 -11.12
N GLN A 227 -24.31 -23.22 -10.50
CA GLN A 227 -24.08 -24.48 -11.20
C GLN A 227 -25.35 -25.00 -11.87
N TYR A 228 -26.50 -24.86 -11.19
CA TYR A 228 -27.79 -25.26 -11.72
C TYR A 228 -28.24 -24.49 -12.98
N ALA A 229 -27.80 -23.26 -13.14
CA ALA A 229 -28.13 -22.47 -14.33
C ALA A 229 -27.10 -22.66 -15.45
N TYR A 230 -25.96 -23.28 -15.14
CA TYR A 230 -24.91 -23.58 -16.11
C TYR A 230 -25.13 -24.95 -16.79
N ASP A 231 -25.64 -25.95 -16.03
CA ASP A 231 -26.00 -27.28 -16.51
C ASP A 231 -27.31 -27.26 -17.29
#